data_0fe624c0936787472060a8ad8807352c
#
_entry.id   0fe624c0936787472060a8ad8807352c
#
_cell.length_a   1.000
_cell.length_b   1.000
_cell.length_c   1.000
_cell.angle_alpha   90.00
_cell.angle_beta   90.00
_cell.angle_gamma   90.00
#
_symmetry.space_group_name_H-M   'P 1'
#
loop_
_entity.id
_entity.type
_entity.pdbx_description
1 polymer ?
#
loop_
_entity_poly.entity_id
_entity_poly.type
_entity_poly.pdbx_seq_one_letter_code
_entity_poly.pdbx_strand_id
1 'polypeptide(L)'
;MVAKRIIPCLDVKDGRTVKGINFEGLRDVGDAVALGSKYAREGADELVYLDISATQEGRNTFTHLVSRIAAEIDIPFTVGGGISTIDDASRLLDAGADKISINSAAIRRPELIDEIASKYGSQFVVIAIDARLADGQWLATTHGGKRNTDKELFAWAHEAQERGAGELLFTSMNHDGTRQGYPCDTFARLAEHLRIPIIASGGAGSIDDIADVLTHGRADAALAASIFHYGEIPIPVLKQALNERGIAVRR
;
A
#
# COMPACT_ATOMS: atom_id res chain seq x y z
N MET A 1 2.35 18.03 -15.09
CA MET A 1 1.45 17.05 -14.45
C MET A 1 2.33 15.92 -13.92
N VAL A 2 2.21 15.53 -12.65
CA VAL A 2 2.98 14.42 -12.08
C VAL A 2 2.41 13.11 -12.63
N ALA A 3 3.27 12.19 -13.06
CA ALA A 3 2.82 10.89 -13.56
C ALA A 3 2.20 10.07 -12.42
N LYS A 4 1.09 9.42 -12.71
CA LYS A 4 0.42 8.48 -11.80
C LYS A 4 1.21 7.18 -11.71
N ARG A 5 1.19 6.53 -10.55
CA ARG A 5 1.96 5.32 -10.26
C ARG A 5 1.07 4.08 -10.23
N ILE A 6 1.57 2.98 -10.77
CA ILE A 6 0.94 1.65 -10.71
C ILE A 6 1.79 0.78 -9.78
N ILE A 7 1.17 0.32 -8.69
CA ILE A 7 1.86 -0.31 -7.57
C ILE A 7 1.30 -1.72 -7.31
N PRO A 8 1.99 -2.79 -7.72
CA PRO A 8 1.69 -4.14 -7.27
C PRO A 8 1.92 -4.30 -5.75
N CYS A 9 0.96 -4.95 -5.07
CA CYS A 9 1.07 -5.28 -3.65
C CYS A 9 1.24 -6.80 -3.47
N LEU A 10 2.23 -7.20 -2.68
CA LEU A 10 2.56 -8.58 -2.39
C LEU A 10 2.39 -8.85 -0.88
N ASP A 11 1.36 -9.60 -0.52
CA ASP A 11 1.21 -10.13 0.83
C ASP A 11 2.21 -11.28 1.02
N VAL A 12 3.09 -11.17 2.00
CA VAL A 12 4.17 -12.15 2.22
C VAL A 12 3.95 -12.91 3.52
N LYS A 13 4.04 -14.23 3.41
CA LYS A 13 4.08 -15.15 4.54
C LYS A 13 5.20 -16.18 4.31
N ASP A 14 6.08 -16.32 5.29
CA ASP A 14 7.20 -17.28 5.24
C ASP A 14 8.04 -17.19 3.94
N GLY A 15 8.31 -15.96 3.48
CA GLY A 15 9.08 -15.68 2.27
C GLY A 15 8.35 -15.90 0.94
N ARG A 16 7.08 -16.31 0.98
CA ARG A 16 6.23 -16.56 -0.20
C ARG A 16 5.16 -15.49 -0.32
N THR A 17 4.87 -15.09 -1.55
CA THR A 17 3.70 -14.27 -1.83
C THR A 17 2.45 -15.13 -1.74
N VAL A 18 1.48 -14.67 -0.98
CA VAL A 18 0.19 -15.32 -0.81
C VAL A 18 -0.94 -14.38 -1.14
N LYS A 19 -2.10 -14.90 -1.53
CA LYS A 19 -3.31 -14.11 -1.74
C LYS A 19 -4.54 -14.85 -1.21
N GLY A 20 -5.39 -14.12 -0.50
CA GLY A 20 -6.68 -14.57 -0.03
C GLY A 20 -7.70 -13.44 -0.12
N ILE A 21 -8.93 -13.71 0.26
CA ILE A 21 -9.97 -12.70 0.44
C ILE A 21 -9.99 -12.34 1.92
N ASN A 22 -9.84 -11.04 2.26
CA ASN A 22 -9.74 -10.55 3.64
C ASN A 22 -8.72 -11.33 4.50
N PHE A 23 -7.57 -11.72 3.92
CA PHE A 23 -6.52 -12.53 4.54
C PHE A 23 -6.97 -13.94 4.97
N GLU A 24 -8.07 -14.46 4.43
CA GLU A 24 -8.55 -15.83 4.64
C GLU A 24 -8.38 -16.67 3.36
N GLY A 25 -8.25 -18.00 3.54
CA GLY A 25 -8.09 -18.91 2.40
C GLY A 25 -6.83 -18.65 1.58
N LEU A 26 -5.72 -18.30 2.23
CA LEU A 26 -4.46 -17.91 1.57
C LEU A 26 -3.99 -19.00 0.61
N ARG A 27 -3.75 -18.61 -0.64
CA ARG A 27 -3.14 -19.43 -1.68
C ARG A 27 -1.74 -18.91 -1.98
N ASP A 28 -0.80 -19.80 -2.18
CA ASP A 28 0.53 -19.48 -2.65
C ASP A 28 0.47 -18.94 -4.09
N VAL A 29 1.07 -17.80 -4.32
CA VAL A 29 1.14 -17.14 -5.63
C VAL A 29 2.54 -17.30 -6.25
N GLY A 30 3.58 -17.41 -5.40
CA GLY A 30 4.95 -17.56 -5.86
C GLY A 30 6.01 -16.99 -4.93
N ASP A 31 7.26 -17.06 -5.36
CA ASP A 31 8.39 -16.46 -4.66
C ASP A 31 8.29 -14.93 -4.70
N ALA A 32 8.43 -14.28 -3.54
CA ALA A 32 8.23 -12.84 -3.42
C ALA A 32 9.29 -12.01 -4.19
N VAL A 33 10.55 -12.48 -4.24
CA VAL A 33 11.63 -11.82 -4.97
C VAL A 33 11.39 -11.94 -6.48
N ALA A 34 11.10 -13.15 -6.95
CA ALA A 34 10.88 -13.42 -8.38
C ALA A 34 9.67 -12.64 -8.93
N LEU A 35 8.58 -12.56 -8.16
CA LEU A 35 7.40 -11.77 -8.55
C LEU A 35 7.69 -10.28 -8.57
N GLY A 36 8.39 -9.74 -7.58
CA GLY A 36 8.80 -8.33 -7.57
C GLY A 36 9.68 -7.97 -8.75
N SER A 37 10.70 -8.79 -9.02
CA SER A 37 11.58 -8.63 -10.18
C SER A 37 10.82 -8.71 -11.52
N LYS A 38 9.80 -9.59 -11.60
CA LYS A 38 8.89 -9.65 -12.76
C LYS A 38 8.13 -8.33 -12.92
N TYR A 39 7.49 -7.83 -11.87
CA TYR A 39 6.70 -6.60 -11.95
C TYR A 39 7.55 -5.36 -12.23
N ALA A 40 8.76 -5.28 -11.68
CA ALA A 40 9.72 -4.23 -12.02
C ALA A 40 10.03 -4.23 -13.51
N ARG A 41 10.37 -5.40 -14.10
CA ARG A 41 10.61 -5.53 -15.55
C ARG A 41 9.37 -5.27 -16.41
N GLU A 42 8.17 -5.52 -15.89
CA GLU A 42 6.90 -5.20 -16.57
C GLU A 42 6.53 -3.71 -16.46
N GLY A 43 7.35 -2.90 -15.74
CA GLY A 43 7.20 -1.46 -15.65
C GLY A 43 6.31 -1.00 -14.49
N ALA A 44 6.22 -1.76 -13.39
CA ALA A 44 5.67 -1.22 -12.14
C ALA A 44 6.47 0.03 -11.72
N ASP A 45 5.79 1.01 -11.14
CA ASP A 45 6.45 2.24 -10.69
C ASP A 45 7.06 2.12 -9.29
N GLU A 46 6.43 1.32 -8.45
CA GLU A 46 6.82 0.96 -7.08
C GLU A 46 6.25 -0.42 -6.74
N LEU A 47 6.74 -1.03 -5.66
CA LEU A 47 6.15 -2.24 -5.09
C LEU A 47 5.79 -2.02 -3.62
N VAL A 48 4.79 -2.74 -3.14
CA VAL A 48 4.46 -2.82 -1.71
C VAL A 48 4.55 -4.27 -1.27
N TYR A 49 5.31 -4.53 -0.21
CA TYR A 49 5.40 -5.83 0.45
C TYR A 49 4.82 -5.73 1.85
N LEU A 50 3.84 -6.56 2.15
CA LEU A 50 3.19 -6.61 3.46
C LEU A 50 3.51 -7.93 4.15
N ASP A 51 4.29 -7.87 5.23
CA ASP A 51 4.50 -9.02 6.11
C ASP A 51 3.22 -9.32 6.89
N ILE A 52 2.62 -10.45 6.59
CA ILE A 52 1.45 -10.96 7.32
C ILE A 52 1.82 -12.08 8.31
N SER A 53 3.12 -12.29 8.56
CA SER A 53 3.63 -13.23 9.54
C SER A 53 3.41 -12.70 10.97
N ALA A 54 2.84 -13.53 11.85
CA ALA A 54 2.49 -13.10 13.21
C ALA A 54 3.62 -13.31 14.24
N THR A 55 4.74 -13.97 13.89
CA THR A 55 5.78 -14.41 14.83
C THR A 55 7.03 -13.54 14.80
N GLN A 56 7.80 -13.56 15.91
CA GLN A 56 9.11 -12.90 15.98
C GLN A 56 10.12 -13.51 14.99
N GLU A 57 10.08 -14.82 14.81
CA GLU A 57 10.93 -15.55 13.88
C GLU A 57 10.60 -15.18 12.42
N GLY A 58 9.32 -15.04 12.09
CA GLY A 58 8.85 -14.55 10.79
C GLY A 58 9.38 -13.15 10.47
N ARG A 59 9.47 -12.24 11.45
CA ARG A 59 10.01 -10.88 11.25
C ARG A 59 11.49 -10.87 10.88
N ASN A 60 12.31 -11.71 11.49
CA ASN A 60 13.73 -11.82 11.15
C ASN A 60 13.91 -12.39 9.73
N THR A 61 13.11 -13.41 9.39
CA THR A 61 13.07 -14.00 8.06
C THR A 61 12.64 -12.96 7.02
N PHE A 62 11.66 -12.11 7.36
CA PHE A 62 11.17 -11.05 6.49
C PHE A 62 12.22 -9.95 6.24
N THR A 63 12.97 -9.52 7.27
CA THR A 63 14.07 -8.54 7.10
C THR A 63 15.14 -9.08 6.13
N HIS A 64 15.46 -10.37 6.22
CA HIS A 64 16.40 -11.01 5.28
C HIS A 64 15.82 -11.05 3.85
N LEU A 65 14.52 -11.27 3.71
CA LEU A 65 13.82 -11.20 2.42
C LEU A 65 13.90 -9.80 1.82
N VAL A 66 13.72 -8.74 2.64
CA VAL A 66 13.84 -7.34 2.20
C VAL A 66 15.20 -7.07 1.57
N SER A 67 16.30 -7.55 2.19
CA SER A 67 17.65 -7.39 1.62
C SER A 67 17.81 -8.12 0.28
N ARG A 68 17.17 -9.27 0.11
CA ARG A 68 17.17 -9.99 -1.19
C ARG A 68 16.37 -9.24 -2.25
N ILE A 69 15.23 -8.64 -1.88
CA ILE A 69 14.42 -7.83 -2.78
C ILE A 69 15.22 -6.60 -3.23
N ALA A 70 15.83 -5.87 -2.28
CA ALA A 70 16.64 -4.68 -2.57
C ALA A 70 17.81 -4.96 -3.52
N ALA A 71 18.36 -6.17 -3.51
CA ALA A 71 19.44 -6.57 -4.41
C ALA A 71 18.97 -6.91 -5.84
N GLU A 72 17.68 -7.17 -6.04
CA GLU A 72 17.14 -7.70 -7.30
C GLU A 72 16.28 -6.69 -8.09
N ILE A 73 15.81 -5.61 -7.43
CA ILE A 73 14.94 -4.62 -8.08
C ILE A 73 15.58 -3.24 -8.05
N ASP A 74 15.29 -2.44 -9.05
CA ASP A 74 15.78 -1.07 -9.25
C ASP A 74 14.68 0.00 -9.15
N ILE A 75 13.48 -0.39 -8.74
CA ILE A 75 12.37 0.52 -8.47
C ILE A 75 12.11 0.62 -6.97
N PRO A 76 11.57 1.77 -6.49
CA PRO A 76 11.28 1.94 -5.07
C PRO A 76 10.31 0.89 -4.53
N PHE A 77 10.49 0.49 -3.29
CA PHE A 77 9.52 -0.37 -2.63
C PHE A 77 9.25 0.01 -1.18
N THR A 78 8.02 -0.20 -0.79
CA THR A 78 7.50 0.02 0.56
C THR A 78 7.35 -1.31 1.28
N VAL A 79 7.74 -1.34 2.54
CA VAL A 79 7.60 -2.50 3.41
C VAL A 79 6.63 -2.20 4.54
N GLY A 80 5.62 -3.05 4.72
CA GLY A 80 4.64 -2.96 5.80
C GLY A 80 4.48 -4.26 6.57
N GLY A 81 3.79 -4.18 7.69
CA GLY A 81 3.51 -5.31 8.58
C GLY A 81 4.43 -5.36 9.80
N GLY A 82 3.85 -5.46 10.99
CA GLY A 82 4.55 -5.68 12.25
C GLY A 82 5.45 -4.55 12.77
N ILE A 83 5.55 -3.42 12.08
CA ILE A 83 6.39 -2.27 12.47
C ILE A 83 5.75 -1.55 13.64
N SER A 84 6.43 -1.48 14.77
CA SER A 84 5.91 -0.91 16.01
C SER A 84 6.88 -0.02 16.78
N THR A 85 8.12 0.01 16.37
CA THR A 85 9.21 0.79 17.00
C THR A 85 10.10 1.45 15.95
N ILE A 86 10.87 2.42 16.38
CA ILE A 86 11.92 3.06 15.55
C ILE A 86 13.00 2.05 15.14
N ASP A 87 13.28 1.06 16.00
CA ASP A 87 14.26 0.01 15.71
C ASP A 87 13.75 -0.95 14.61
N ASP A 88 12.44 -1.21 14.57
CA ASP A 88 11.84 -1.95 13.45
C ASP A 88 12.05 -1.18 12.14
N ALA A 89 11.78 0.13 12.15
CA ALA A 89 11.97 1.01 10.99
C ALA A 89 13.44 1.06 10.54
N SER A 90 14.38 1.17 11.51
CA SER A 90 15.83 1.17 11.24
C SER A 90 16.27 -0.10 10.53
N ARG A 91 15.88 -1.27 11.07
CA ARG A 91 16.24 -2.57 10.47
C ARG A 91 15.76 -2.72 9.03
N LEU A 92 14.57 -2.21 8.70
CA LEU A 92 14.06 -2.28 7.34
C LEU A 92 14.76 -1.31 6.40
N LEU A 93 15.11 -0.11 6.86
CA LEU A 93 15.95 0.83 6.12
C LEU A 93 17.33 0.24 5.83
N ASP A 94 17.98 -0.33 6.86
CA ASP A 94 19.31 -0.97 6.74
C ASP A 94 19.24 -2.20 5.80
N ALA A 95 18.10 -2.86 5.71
CA ALA A 95 17.85 -3.95 4.78
C ALA A 95 17.58 -3.47 3.34
N GLY A 96 17.42 -2.17 3.10
CA GLY A 96 17.28 -1.57 1.78
C GLY A 96 15.86 -1.15 1.40
N ALA A 97 14.90 -1.12 2.33
CA ALA A 97 13.56 -0.58 2.04
C ALA A 97 13.61 0.93 1.82
N ASP A 98 12.97 1.44 0.77
CA ASP A 98 12.88 2.87 0.48
C ASP A 98 11.84 3.58 1.36
N LYS A 99 10.78 2.87 1.73
CA LYS A 99 9.70 3.37 2.58
C LYS A 99 9.19 2.27 3.50
N ILE A 100 8.59 2.67 4.60
CA ILE A 100 7.84 1.76 5.48
C ILE A 100 6.38 2.18 5.57
N SER A 101 5.51 1.18 5.74
CA SER A 101 4.07 1.39 5.92
C SER A 101 3.65 0.98 7.33
N ILE A 102 3.06 1.91 8.09
CA ILE A 102 2.59 1.70 9.46
C ILE A 102 1.09 1.96 9.56
N ASN A 103 0.36 1.10 10.30
CA ASN A 103 -1.07 1.21 10.55
C ASN A 103 -1.37 1.06 12.05
N SER A 104 -1.59 -0.15 12.53
CA SER A 104 -2.09 -0.43 13.90
C SER A 104 -1.19 0.14 15.00
N ALA A 105 0.11 0.21 14.80
CA ALA A 105 1.05 0.79 15.76
C ALA A 105 0.87 2.31 15.85
N ALA A 106 0.71 2.99 14.72
CA ALA A 106 0.47 4.42 14.65
C ALA A 106 -0.89 4.81 15.27
N ILE A 107 -1.93 4.00 15.07
CA ILE A 107 -3.24 4.23 15.72
C ILE A 107 -3.12 4.15 17.25
N ARG A 108 -2.33 3.20 17.76
CA ARG A 108 -2.11 3.05 19.22
C ARG A 108 -1.18 4.10 19.80
N ARG A 109 -0.17 4.52 19.05
CA ARG A 109 0.85 5.48 19.45
C ARG A 109 1.19 6.39 18.28
N PRO A 110 0.42 7.47 18.07
CA PRO A 110 0.60 8.40 16.96
C PRO A 110 2.01 9.04 16.91
N GLU A 111 2.66 9.23 18.06
CA GLU A 111 4.01 9.77 18.20
C GLU A 111 5.07 8.95 17.44
N LEU A 112 4.77 7.69 17.11
CA LEU A 112 5.66 6.86 16.29
C LEU A 112 5.88 7.48 14.91
N ILE A 113 4.88 8.18 14.36
CA ILE A 113 5.01 8.89 13.07
C ILE A 113 6.03 10.02 13.21
N ASP A 114 5.90 10.84 14.26
CA ASP A 114 6.79 11.98 14.53
C ASP A 114 8.25 11.51 14.70
N GLU A 115 8.44 10.44 15.48
CA GLU A 115 9.76 9.87 15.76
C GLU A 115 10.46 9.36 14.50
N ILE A 116 9.75 8.60 13.67
CA ILE A 116 10.30 8.03 12.44
C ILE A 116 10.55 9.14 11.41
N ALA A 117 9.58 10.04 11.21
CA ALA A 117 9.70 11.14 10.26
C ALA A 117 10.82 12.12 10.64
N SER A 118 11.00 12.41 11.94
CA SER A 118 12.09 13.27 12.41
C SER A 118 13.48 12.64 12.18
N LYS A 119 13.58 11.32 12.28
CA LYS A 119 14.87 10.60 12.15
C LYS A 119 15.23 10.31 10.70
N TYR A 120 14.26 9.92 9.86
CA TYR A 120 14.51 9.40 8.52
C TYR A 120 13.88 10.25 7.40
N GLY A 121 13.13 11.29 7.75
CA GLY A 121 12.37 12.13 6.82
C GLY A 121 10.97 11.61 6.54
N SER A 122 10.05 12.53 6.23
CA SER A 122 8.66 12.22 5.92
C SER A 122 8.51 11.25 4.74
N GLN A 123 9.38 11.36 3.74
CA GLN A 123 9.35 10.51 2.53
C GLN A 123 9.52 9.02 2.83
N PHE A 124 10.05 8.66 4.01
CA PHE A 124 10.21 7.27 4.45
C PHE A 124 8.92 6.70 5.06
N VAL A 125 7.98 7.56 5.48
CA VAL A 125 6.79 7.16 6.25
C VAL A 125 5.54 7.16 5.38
N VAL A 126 5.01 5.97 5.11
CA VAL A 126 3.68 5.77 4.53
C VAL A 126 2.71 5.42 5.67
N ILE A 127 1.71 6.26 5.90
CA ILE A 127 0.62 5.90 6.80
C ILE A 127 -0.38 5.02 6.07
N ALA A 128 -0.53 3.76 6.49
CA ALA A 128 -1.58 2.89 5.98
C ALA A 128 -2.85 3.05 6.83
N ILE A 129 -3.97 3.28 6.18
CA ILE A 129 -5.27 3.36 6.82
C ILE A 129 -6.21 2.38 6.13
N ASP A 130 -6.45 1.25 6.78
CA ASP A 130 -7.56 0.37 6.41
C ASP A 130 -8.81 0.95 7.06
N ALA A 131 -9.82 1.34 6.28
CA ALA A 131 -11.05 1.86 6.87
C ALA A 131 -12.28 1.21 6.29
N ARG A 132 -13.32 1.16 7.11
CA ARG A 132 -14.63 0.60 6.78
C ARG A 132 -15.71 1.67 6.89
N LEU A 133 -16.57 1.74 5.87
CA LEU A 133 -17.76 2.56 5.92
C LEU A 133 -18.84 1.83 6.71
N ALA A 134 -19.26 2.42 7.82
CA ALA A 134 -20.34 1.96 8.67
C ALA A 134 -21.18 3.16 9.10
N ASP A 135 -22.50 3.05 9.02
CA ASP A 135 -23.45 4.09 9.40
C ASP A 135 -23.13 5.49 8.82
N GLY A 136 -22.65 5.53 7.58
CA GLY A 136 -22.28 6.76 6.87
C GLY A 136 -20.94 7.38 7.28
N GLN A 137 -20.18 6.73 8.15
CA GLN A 137 -18.85 7.18 8.59
C GLN A 137 -17.77 6.19 8.19
N TRP A 138 -16.63 6.70 7.73
CA TRP A 138 -15.44 5.90 7.50
C TRP A 138 -14.63 5.81 8.79
N LEU A 139 -14.52 4.61 9.35
CA LEU A 139 -13.76 4.35 10.57
C LEU A 139 -12.52 3.51 10.25
N ALA A 140 -11.37 3.98 10.74
CA ALA A 140 -10.12 3.24 10.64
C ALA A 140 -10.20 1.92 11.39
N THR A 141 -9.52 0.91 10.86
CA THR A 141 -9.46 -0.43 11.45
C THR A 141 -8.02 -0.83 11.73
N THR A 142 -7.86 -1.82 12.58
CA THR A 142 -6.56 -2.41 12.92
C THR A 142 -6.56 -3.91 12.65
N HIS A 143 -5.37 -4.55 12.73
CA HIS A 143 -5.20 -5.99 12.55
C HIS A 143 -5.72 -6.50 11.19
N GLY A 144 -5.38 -5.77 10.09
CA GLY A 144 -5.80 -6.14 8.73
C GLY A 144 -7.33 -6.08 8.57
N GLY A 145 -7.96 -5.01 9.04
CA GLY A 145 -9.40 -4.79 8.91
C GLY A 145 -10.28 -5.54 9.92
N LYS A 146 -9.70 -6.31 10.87
CA LYS A 146 -10.45 -7.18 11.78
C LYS A 146 -11.02 -6.47 13.00
N ARG A 147 -10.48 -5.32 13.39
CA ARG A 147 -10.91 -4.56 14.57
C ARG A 147 -11.22 -3.13 14.20
N ASN A 148 -12.45 -2.71 14.39
CA ASN A 148 -12.85 -1.32 14.25
C ASN A 148 -12.24 -0.47 15.38
N THR A 149 -11.98 0.80 15.07
CA THR A 149 -11.58 1.82 16.03
C THR A 149 -12.61 2.96 16.02
N ASP A 150 -12.44 3.93 16.89
CA ASP A 150 -13.20 5.18 16.92
C ASP A 150 -12.57 6.31 16.08
N LYS A 151 -11.42 6.03 15.45
CA LYS A 151 -10.74 7.04 14.61
C LYS A 151 -11.43 7.15 13.24
N GLU A 152 -11.95 8.34 12.97
CA GLU A 152 -12.53 8.68 11.70
C GLU A 152 -11.42 8.87 10.64
N LEU A 153 -11.63 8.38 9.41
CA LEU A 153 -10.64 8.34 8.32
C LEU A 153 -10.01 9.70 8.03
N PHE A 154 -10.85 10.73 7.80
CA PHE A 154 -10.35 12.04 7.34
C PHE A 154 -9.59 12.75 8.46
N ALA A 155 -10.10 12.69 9.68
CA ALA A 155 -9.44 13.26 10.84
C ALA A 155 -8.11 12.57 11.13
N TRP A 156 -8.07 11.23 11.04
CA TRP A 156 -6.85 10.46 11.27
C TRP A 156 -5.81 10.67 10.16
N ALA A 157 -6.23 10.71 8.89
CA ALA A 157 -5.33 10.98 7.78
C ALA A 157 -4.70 12.38 7.88
N HIS A 158 -5.48 13.38 8.29
CA HIS A 158 -4.98 14.73 8.54
C HIS A 158 -4.00 14.76 9.72
N GLU A 159 -4.35 14.14 10.86
CA GLU A 159 -3.45 14.03 12.02
C GLU A 159 -2.12 13.37 11.62
N ALA A 160 -2.17 12.28 10.87
CA ALA A 160 -0.97 11.57 10.43
C ALA A 160 -0.07 12.43 9.51
N GLN A 161 -0.66 13.19 8.59
CA GLN A 161 0.07 14.15 7.76
C GLN A 161 0.77 15.22 8.63
N GLU A 162 0.07 15.83 9.58
CA GLU A 162 0.65 16.87 10.45
C GLU A 162 1.75 16.33 11.36
N ARG A 163 1.71 15.03 11.69
CA ARG A 163 2.80 14.33 12.41
C ARG A 163 3.99 13.96 11.55
N GLY A 164 3.91 14.17 10.24
CA GLY A 164 5.04 13.96 9.33
C GLY A 164 4.95 12.72 8.45
N ALA A 165 3.80 12.08 8.31
CA ALA A 165 3.62 11.09 7.25
C ALA A 165 3.82 11.74 5.89
N GLY A 166 4.60 11.11 5.01
CA GLY A 166 4.90 11.63 3.67
C GLY A 166 3.99 11.09 2.58
N GLU A 167 3.20 10.07 2.88
CA GLU A 167 2.27 9.44 1.93
C GLU A 167 1.14 8.72 2.67
N LEU A 168 -0.06 8.73 2.10
CA LEU A 168 -1.21 7.96 2.57
C LEU A 168 -1.44 6.74 1.68
N LEU A 169 -1.52 5.54 2.27
CA LEU A 169 -2.07 4.34 1.64
C LEU A 169 -3.45 4.06 2.26
N PHE A 170 -4.51 4.39 1.54
CA PHE A 170 -5.88 4.12 2.02
C PHE A 170 -6.43 2.85 1.36
N THR A 171 -6.82 1.87 2.19
CA THR A 171 -7.51 0.65 1.77
C THR A 171 -8.97 0.68 2.20
N SER A 172 -9.87 0.66 1.22
CA SER A 172 -11.30 0.50 1.47
C SER A 172 -11.62 -0.97 1.79
N MET A 173 -11.93 -1.26 3.05
CA MET A 173 -12.29 -2.63 3.49
C MET A 173 -13.63 -3.11 2.95
N ASN A 174 -14.50 -2.21 2.51
CA ASN A 174 -15.75 -2.56 1.86
C ASN A 174 -15.55 -3.03 0.40
N HIS A 175 -14.45 -2.61 -0.23
CA HIS A 175 -14.16 -2.89 -1.64
C HIS A 175 -12.99 -3.87 -1.81
N ASP A 176 -12.19 -4.11 -0.77
CA ASP A 176 -11.02 -4.99 -0.87
C ASP A 176 -11.43 -6.42 -1.25
N GLY A 177 -10.81 -6.90 -2.34
CA GLY A 177 -11.09 -8.23 -2.92
C GLY A 177 -12.41 -8.33 -3.70
N THR A 178 -13.28 -7.32 -3.72
CA THR A 178 -14.59 -7.36 -4.40
C THR A 178 -14.50 -7.17 -5.91
N ARG A 179 -13.47 -6.46 -6.40
CA ARG A 179 -13.31 -6.09 -7.82
C ARG A 179 -14.43 -5.20 -8.35
N GLN A 180 -15.07 -4.40 -7.50
CA GLN A 180 -16.21 -3.55 -7.85
C GLN A 180 -15.83 -2.06 -7.95
N GLY A 181 -14.57 -1.77 -8.15
CA GLY A 181 -14.05 -0.41 -8.20
C GLY A 181 -13.71 0.17 -6.83
N TYR A 182 -13.00 1.28 -6.86
CA TYR A 182 -12.59 2.03 -5.67
C TYR A 182 -13.70 3.04 -5.29
N PRO A 183 -13.83 3.43 -4.01
CA PRO A 183 -14.74 4.51 -3.59
C PRO A 183 -14.19 5.88 -4.01
N CYS A 184 -14.31 6.24 -5.30
CA CYS A 184 -13.68 7.42 -5.90
C CYS A 184 -14.04 8.72 -5.19
N ASP A 185 -15.29 8.92 -4.75
CA ASP A 185 -15.71 10.11 -4.00
C ASP A 185 -14.95 10.27 -2.68
N THR A 186 -14.65 9.16 -2.00
CA THR A 186 -13.87 9.19 -0.75
C THR A 186 -12.43 9.59 -1.03
N PHE A 187 -11.82 9.05 -2.09
CA PHE A 187 -10.47 9.44 -2.51
C PHE A 187 -10.41 10.91 -2.94
N ALA A 188 -11.40 11.40 -3.69
CA ALA A 188 -11.48 12.81 -4.09
C ALA A 188 -11.54 13.74 -2.87
N ARG A 189 -12.35 13.38 -1.87
CA ARG A 189 -12.41 14.13 -0.60
C ARG A 189 -11.09 14.09 0.17
N LEU A 190 -10.40 12.97 0.23
CA LEU A 190 -9.05 12.89 0.83
C LEU A 190 -8.07 13.81 0.10
N ALA A 191 -8.09 13.82 -1.24
CA ALA A 191 -7.24 14.67 -2.07
C ALA A 191 -7.54 16.17 -1.94
N GLU A 192 -8.71 16.57 -1.44
CA GLU A 192 -9.04 17.96 -1.13
C GLU A 192 -8.45 18.42 0.21
N HIS A 193 -8.27 17.51 1.16
CA HIS A 193 -7.87 17.81 2.53
C HIS A 193 -6.40 17.53 2.81
N LEU A 194 -5.76 16.69 2.00
CA LEU A 194 -4.37 16.29 2.21
C LEU A 194 -3.44 16.93 1.17
N ARG A 195 -2.21 17.16 1.58
CA ARG A 195 -1.11 17.69 0.74
C ARG A 195 -0.09 16.60 0.37
N ILE A 196 -0.17 15.45 1.03
CA ILE A 196 0.69 14.28 0.76
C ILE A 196 0.05 13.41 -0.32
N PRO A 197 0.85 12.70 -1.13
CA PRO A 197 0.35 11.75 -2.14
C PRO A 197 -0.55 10.67 -1.54
N ILE A 198 -1.53 10.21 -2.34
CA ILE A 198 -2.50 9.21 -1.94
C ILE A 198 -2.36 7.98 -2.84
N ILE A 199 -2.13 6.83 -2.22
CA ILE A 199 -2.18 5.50 -2.85
C ILE A 199 -3.56 4.91 -2.59
N ALA A 200 -4.29 4.62 -3.66
CA ALA A 200 -5.61 3.99 -3.58
C ALA A 200 -5.49 2.46 -3.56
N SER A 201 -6.15 1.84 -2.58
CA SER A 201 -6.19 0.39 -2.38
C SER A 201 -7.60 -0.10 -2.07
N GLY A 202 -7.91 -1.34 -2.49
CA GLY A 202 -9.21 -1.99 -2.28
C GLY A 202 -10.24 -1.64 -3.36
N GLY A 203 -10.48 -2.60 -4.29
CA GLY A 203 -11.51 -2.46 -5.31
C GLY A 203 -11.08 -2.74 -6.75
N ALA A 204 -9.78 -2.76 -7.07
CA ALA A 204 -9.30 -2.98 -8.43
C ALA A 204 -9.84 -4.27 -9.06
N GLY A 205 -10.58 -4.15 -10.15
CA GLY A 205 -11.10 -5.26 -10.93
C GLY A 205 -10.90 -5.08 -12.43
N SER A 206 -10.80 -3.84 -12.90
CA SER A 206 -10.70 -3.50 -14.31
C SER A 206 -9.77 -2.31 -14.56
N ILE A 207 -9.44 -2.08 -15.83
CA ILE A 207 -8.70 -0.87 -16.27
C ILE A 207 -9.54 0.39 -15.99
N ASP A 208 -10.86 0.30 -16.11
CA ASP A 208 -11.77 1.41 -15.87
C ASP A 208 -11.73 1.83 -14.39
N ASP A 209 -11.77 0.88 -13.46
CA ASP A 209 -11.65 1.17 -12.02
C ASP A 209 -10.37 1.93 -11.68
N ILE A 210 -9.25 1.53 -12.28
CA ILE A 210 -7.96 2.18 -12.08
C ILE A 210 -7.96 3.58 -12.71
N ALA A 211 -8.50 3.73 -13.92
CA ALA A 211 -8.63 5.03 -14.58
C ALA A 211 -9.49 5.99 -13.74
N ASP A 212 -10.61 5.50 -13.21
CA ASP A 212 -11.56 6.31 -12.42
C ASP A 212 -10.94 6.79 -11.10
N VAL A 213 -10.24 5.94 -10.37
CA VAL A 213 -9.61 6.37 -9.11
C VAL A 213 -8.47 7.36 -9.33
N LEU A 214 -7.74 7.23 -10.45
CA LEU A 214 -6.65 8.15 -10.81
C LEU A 214 -7.14 9.50 -11.35
N THR A 215 -8.39 9.56 -11.87
CA THR A 215 -9.01 10.78 -12.41
C THR A 215 -10.06 11.34 -11.45
N HIS A 216 -11.23 10.75 -11.36
CA HIS A 216 -12.32 11.18 -10.48
C HIS A 216 -11.92 11.10 -9.00
N GLY A 217 -11.28 9.99 -8.60
CA GLY A 217 -10.76 9.80 -7.25
C GLY A 217 -9.54 10.68 -6.92
N ARG A 218 -8.86 11.23 -7.94
CA ARG A 218 -7.69 12.11 -7.80
C ARG A 218 -6.51 11.48 -7.06
N ALA A 219 -6.50 10.15 -6.90
CA ALA A 219 -5.38 9.43 -6.30
C ALA A 219 -4.09 9.62 -7.12
N ASP A 220 -2.94 9.58 -6.46
CA ASP A 220 -1.62 9.71 -7.09
C ASP A 220 -1.05 8.38 -7.53
N ALA A 221 -1.57 7.29 -6.94
CA ALA A 221 -1.22 5.93 -7.31
C ALA A 221 -2.41 4.99 -7.14
N ALA A 222 -2.44 3.93 -7.95
CA ALA A 222 -3.34 2.80 -7.81
C ALA A 222 -2.55 1.55 -7.39
N LEU A 223 -2.93 0.96 -6.26
CA LEU A 223 -2.39 -0.28 -5.74
C LEU A 223 -3.36 -1.42 -6.02
N ALA A 224 -2.83 -2.52 -6.55
CA ALA A 224 -3.59 -3.74 -6.79
C ALA A 224 -2.74 -4.99 -6.60
N ALA A 225 -3.39 -6.12 -6.35
CA ALA A 225 -2.75 -7.41 -6.12
C ALA A 225 -3.25 -8.46 -7.09
N SER A 226 -4.49 -8.92 -6.93
CA SER A 226 -5.05 -10.08 -7.63
C SER A 226 -4.99 -10.00 -9.15
N ILE A 227 -5.32 -8.84 -9.73
CA ILE A 227 -5.31 -8.63 -11.20
C ILE A 227 -3.92 -8.82 -11.82
N PHE A 228 -2.86 -8.50 -11.06
CA PHE A 228 -1.48 -8.70 -11.47
C PHE A 228 -1.00 -10.11 -11.18
N HIS A 229 -1.33 -10.64 -9.98
CA HIS A 229 -0.89 -11.98 -9.57
C HIS A 229 -1.44 -13.09 -10.47
N TYR A 230 -2.69 -12.95 -10.91
CA TYR A 230 -3.33 -13.92 -11.80
C TYR A 230 -3.14 -13.60 -13.30
N GLY A 231 -2.40 -12.52 -13.62
CA GLY A 231 -2.12 -12.14 -15.00
C GLY A 231 -3.35 -11.67 -15.78
N GLU A 232 -4.41 -11.25 -15.08
CA GLU A 232 -5.66 -10.81 -15.70
C GLU A 232 -5.46 -9.48 -16.45
N ILE A 233 -4.67 -8.58 -15.88
CA ILE A 233 -4.31 -7.29 -16.49
C ILE A 233 -2.79 -7.12 -16.39
N PRO A 234 -2.03 -7.37 -17.46
CA PRO A 234 -0.59 -7.10 -17.47
C PRO A 234 -0.29 -5.62 -17.29
N ILE A 235 0.74 -5.27 -16.52
CA ILE A 235 1.10 -3.87 -16.24
C ILE A 235 1.35 -3.05 -17.53
N PRO A 236 2.06 -3.56 -18.55
CA PRO A 236 2.25 -2.81 -19.79
C PRO A 236 0.93 -2.49 -20.51
N VAL A 237 -0.01 -3.45 -20.53
CA VAL A 237 -1.33 -3.27 -21.15
C VAL A 237 -2.14 -2.22 -20.38
N LEU A 238 -2.14 -2.26 -19.05
CA LEU A 238 -2.78 -1.26 -18.21
C LEU A 238 -2.22 0.14 -18.50
N LYS A 239 -0.90 0.29 -18.47
CA LYS A 239 -0.25 1.60 -18.68
C LYS A 239 -0.50 2.14 -20.09
N GLN A 240 -0.51 1.28 -21.10
CA GLN A 240 -0.88 1.68 -22.46
C GLN A 240 -2.31 2.23 -22.49
N ALA A 241 -3.28 1.49 -21.96
CA ALA A 241 -4.67 1.90 -21.94
C ALA A 241 -4.91 3.20 -21.15
N LEU A 242 -4.18 3.43 -20.04
CA LEU A 242 -4.23 4.67 -19.28
C LEU A 242 -3.68 5.86 -20.10
N ASN A 243 -2.55 5.68 -20.79
CA ASN A 243 -1.99 6.70 -21.67
C ASN A 243 -2.94 7.05 -22.83
N GLU A 244 -3.60 6.08 -23.44
CA GLU A 244 -4.60 6.28 -24.51
C GLU A 244 -5.79 7.10 -24.02
N ARG A 245 -6.11 7.06 -22.73
CA ARG A 245 -7.13 7.88 -22.05
C ARG A 245 -6.61 9.25 -21.57
N GLY A 246 -5.36 9.59 -21.88
CA GLY A 246 -4.74 10.86 -21.46
C GLY A 246 -4.28 10.92 -20.02
N ILE A 247 -4.24 9.79 -19.31
CA ILE A 247 -3.74 9.69 -17.93
C ILE A 247 -2.23 9.50 -18.00
N ALA A 248 -1.47 10.47 -17.48
CA ALA A 248 -0.02 10.42 -17.49
C ALA A 248 0.49 9.31 -16.56
N VAL A 249 1.11 8.28 -17.12
CA VAL A 249 1.84 7.21 -16.40
C VAL A 249 3.25 7.08 -17.01
N ARG A 250 4.21 6.58 -16.24
CA ARG A 250 5.54 6.27 -16.79
C ARG A 250 5.45 5.12 -17.80
N ARG A 251 6.28 5.18 -18.82
CA ARG A 251 6.41 4.11 -19.84
C ARG A 251 7.51 3.15 -19.46
#